data_8436ff5d05ce5e96009cde232c82248d
#
_entry.id   8436ff5d05ce5e96009cde232c82248d
#
_cell.length_a   1.000
_cell.length_b   1.000
_cell.length_c   1.000
_cell.angle_alpha   90.00
_cell.angle_beta   90.00
_cell.angle_gamma   90.00
#
_symmetry.space_group_name_H-M   'P 1'
#
loop_
_entity.id
_entity.type
_entity.pdbx_description
1 polymer ?
#
loop_
_entity_poly.entity_id
_entity_poly.type
_entity_poly.pdbx_seq_one_letter_code
_entity_poly.pdbx_strand_id
1 'polypeptide(L)'
;MSNSIPSYDAIIVGSGVGGLATAIYLAEQAKANNTNIAILVLSKKLLDTTNSNWAQGGIASVASNEDSFESHVQDTLDAGANQNDPYIVQKVIHAAPMAMQDLIDWGMELDKNQDGSFDLVKEGGHRFSRIWHKADATGQSLQRVLMQKIKQFPAITCIENTTVIQVVQTAAKSFYLETIDREASYHFDANQNDSFLKQYHCKQLVLATGGLGMVYEKTTNQSVATGDGLFLAGQLNASFKDLSYIQFHPTGLFEANSATTFLITEALRGAGAVLRNEKGIDFM
;
A
#
# COMPACT_ATOMS: atom_id res chain seq x y z
N MET A 1 -23.20 -31.67 -6.52
CA MET A 1 -21.93 -31.43 -7.23
C MET A 1 -20.92 -31.00 -6.18
N SER A 2 -19.79 -31.70 -6.02
CA SER A 2 -18.76 -31.25 -5.08
C SER A 2 -18.15 -29.97 -5.64
N ASN A 3 -18.47 -28.82 -5.03
CA ASN A 3 -17.80 -27.57 -5.37
C ASN A 3 -16.31 -27.73 -5.00
N SER A 4 -15.46 -27.97 -5.97
CA SER A 4 -14.02 -27.96 -5.73
C SER A 4 -13.59 -26.55 -5.30
N ILE A 5 -12.79 -26.48 -4.24
CA ILE A 5 -12.24 -25.18 -3.77
C ILE A 5 -11.35 -24.60 -4.87
N PRO A 6 -11.61 -23.35 -5.34
CA PRO A 6 -10.77 -22.71 -6.33
C PRO A 6 -9.31 -22.62 -5.85
N SER A 7 -8.36 -22.94 -6.73
CA SER A 7 -6.93 -23.03 -6.41
C SER A 7 -6.10 -22.11 -7.29
N TYR A 8 -5.17 -21.40 -6.68
CA TYR A 8 -4.28 -20.42 -7.29
C TYR A 8 -2.81 -20.74 -6.98
N ASP A 9 -1.90 -20.28 -7.82
CA ASP A 9 -0.48 -20.33 -7.50
C ASP A 9 -0.12 -19.31 -6.41
N ALA A 10 -0.71 -18.12 -6.48
CA ALA A 10 -0.57 -17.10 -5.46
C ALA A 10 -1.90 -16.43 -5.12
N ILE A 11 -2.17 -16.21 -3.82
CA ILE A 11 -3.22 -15.32 -3.36
C ILE A 11 -2.57 -14.14 -2.65
N ILE A 12 -3.00 -12.93 -3.02
CA ILE A 12 -2.52 -11.67 -2.47
C ILE A 12 -3.70 -11.00 -1.76
N VAL A 13 -3.54 -10.75 -0.46
CA VAL A 13 -4.57 -10.10 0.35
C VAL A 13 -4.24 -8.63 0.50
N GLY A 14 -5.00 -7.77 -0.17
CA GLY A 14 -4.83 -6.32 -0.21
C GLY A 14 -4.49 -5.80 -1.60
N SER A 15 -5.14 -4.70 -1.99
CA SER A 15 -5.07 -4.05 -3.30
C SER A 15 -4.31 -2.71 -3.29
N GLY A 16 -3.58 -2.40 -2.23
CA GLY A 16 -2.67 -1.26 -2.18
C GLY A 16 -1.42 -1.48 -3.06
N VAL A 17 -0.49 -0.52 -3.02
CA VAL A 17 0.75 -0.56 -3.82
C VAL A 17 1.49 -1.89 -3.70
N GLY A 18 1.67 -2.39 -2.46
CA GLY A 18 2.38 -3.65 -2.22
C GLY A 18 1.71 -4.86 -2.87
N GLY A 19 0.37 -4.95 -2.80
CA GLY A 19 -0.39 -6.05 -3.36
C GLY A 19 -0.42 -6.04 -4.89
N LEU A 20 -0.80 -4.90 -5.48
CA LEU A 20 -0.89 -4.79 -6.94
C LEU A 20 0.47 -4.90 -7.62
N ALA A 21 1.52 -4.25 -7.08
CA ALA A 21 2.87 -4.39 -7.62
C ALA A 21 3.36 -5.85 -7.57
N THR A 22 3.12 -6.55 -6.45
CA THR A 22 3.46 -7.97 -6.33
C THR A 22 2.75 -8.81 -7.41
N ALA A 23 1.45 -8.59 -7.64
CA ALA A 23 0.69 -9.30 -8.66
C ALA A 23 1.27 -9.06 -10.07
N ILE A 24 1.59 -7.80 -10.39
CA ILE A 24 2.16 -7.40 -11.68
C ILE A 24 3.51 -8.08 -11.90
N TYR A 25 4.44 -7.94 -10.95
CA TYR A 25 5.78 -8.53 -11.09
C TYR A 25 5.74 -10.07 -11.20
N LEU A 26 4.88 -10.75 -10.44
CA LEU A 26 4.69 -12.19 -10.59
C LEU A 26 4.19 -12.56 -11.98
N ALA A 27 3.23 -11.82 -12.52
CA ALA A 27 2.70 -12.07 -13.86
C ALA A 27 3.72 -11.74 -14.96
N GLU A 28 4.51 -10.67 -14.83
CA GLU A 28 5.60 -10.33 -15.75
C GLU A 28 6.70 -11.39 -15.74
N GLN A 29 7.12 -11.85 -14.57
CA GLN A 29 8.12 -12.93 -14.46
C GLN A 29 7.63 -14.24 -15.05
N ALA A 30 6.37 -14.62 -14.80
CA ALA A 30 5.79 -15.82 -15.39
C ALA A 30 5.77 -15.72 -16.93
N LYS A 31 5.36 -14.56 -17.47
CA LYS A 31 5.38 -14.28 -18.90
C LYS A 31 6.80 -14.37 -19.49
N ALA A 32 7.78 -13.77 -18.83
CA ALA A 32 9.18 -13.80 -19.28
C ALA A 32 9.75 -15.22 -19.30
N ASN A 33 9.33 -16.06 -18.36
CA ASN A 33 9.76 -17.45 -18.24
C ASN A 33 8.88 -18.45 -19.05
N ASN A 34 7.89 -17.95 -19.81
CA ASN A 34 6.89 -18.77 -20.51
C ASN A 34 6.20 -19.80 -19.58
N THR A 35 5.90 -19.42 -18.36
CA THR A 35 5.18 -20.25 -17.40
C THR A 35 3.76 -19.72 -17.18
N ASN A 36 2.81 -20.64 -16.97
CA ASN A 36 1.47 -20.28 -16.60
C ASN A 36 1.39 -20.06 -15.08
N ILE A 37 0.71 -19.00 -14.67
CA ILE A 37 0.45 -18.68 -13.27
C ILE A 37 -1.01 -18.23 -13.11
N ALA A 38 -1.65 -18.60 -12.00
CA ALA A 38 -2.96 -18.11 -11.61
C ALA A 38 -2.81 -17.31 -10.32
N ILE A 39 -3.12 -16.01 -10.38
CA ILE A 39 -2.98 -15.06 -9.26
C ILE A 39 -4.36 -14.54 -8.88
N LEU A 40 -4.69 -14.56 -7.59
CA LEU A 40 -5.88 -13.94 -7.03
C LEU A 40 -5.50 -12.78 -6.13
N VAL A 41 -6.08 -11.60 -6.38
CA VAL A 41 -6.00 -10.44 -5.48
C VAL A 41 -7.34 -10.29 -4.79
N LEU A 42 -7.35 -10.33 -3.46
CA LEU A 42 -8.54 -10.14 -2.63
C LEU A 42 -8.51 -8.74 -2.02
N SER A 43 -9.58 -7.97 -2.22
CA SER A 43 -9.73 -6.64 -1.64
C SER A 43 -10.95 -6.57 -0.72
N LYS A 44 -10.76 -6.03 0.47
CA LYS A 44 -11.78 -5.87 1.51
C LYS A 44 -12.92 -4.91 1.10
N LYS A 45 -12.59 -3.93 0.24
CA LYS A 45 -13.51 -3.00 -0.42
C LYS A 45 -13.18 -2.93 -1.91
N LEU A 46 -13.52 -1.82 -2.57
CA LEU A 46 -13.09 -1.57 -3.94
C LEU A 46 -11.55 -1.51 -4.04
N LEU A 47 -10.99 -1.85 -5.18
CA LEU A 47 -9.54 -1.92 -5.39
C LEU A 47 -8.81 -0.61 -5.11
N ASP A 48 -9.49 0.52 -5.25
CA ASP A 48 -8.95 1.86 -5.02
C ASP A 48 -9.17 2.38 -3.59
N THR A 49 -9.93 1.66 -2.76
CA THR A 49 -10.15 2.03 -1.36
C THR A 49 -8.93 1.65 -0.51
N THR A 50 -7.83 2.36 -0.69
CA THR A 50 -6.53 2.07 -0.07
C THR A 50 -5.86 3.33 0.46
N ASN A 51 -4.99 3.19 1.47
CA ASN A 51 -4.14 4.30 1.90
C ASN A 51 -3.18 4.74 0.78
N SER A 52 -2.77 3.83 -0.10
CA SER A 52 -1.94 4.16 -1.27
C SER A 52 -2.62 5.17 -2.18
N ASN A 53 -3.92 5.02 -2.43
CA ASN A 53 -4.71 5.94 -3.25
C ASN A 53 -4.86 7.34 -2.62
N TRP A 54 -4.78 7.42 -1.29
CA TRP A 54 -4.95 8.67 -0.54
C TRP A 54 -3.64 9.35 -0.17
N ALA A 55 -2.50 8.77 -0.52
CA ALA A 55 -1.21 9.36 -0.26
C ALA A 55 -1.04 10.67 -1.08
N GLN A 56 -0.88 11.78 -0.37
CA GLN A 56 -0.72 13.12 -0.96
C GLN A 56 0.72 13.41 -1.35
N GLY A 57 1.67 12.97 -0.50
CA GLY A 57 3.11 13.16 -0.71
C GLY A 57 3.64 12.42 -1.93
N GLY A 58 4.95 12.52 -2.15
CA GLY A 58 5.59 11.90 -3.28
C GLY A 58 6.31 10.59 -2.97
N ILE A 59 7.11 10.15 -3.93
CA ILE A 59 7.95 8.96 -3.84
C ILE A 59 9.41 9.41 -3.85
N ALA A 60 10.16 9.08 -2.80
CA ALA A 60 11.57 9.42 -2.69
C ALA A 60 12.43 8.46 -3.53
N SER A 61 13.17 8.98 -4.50
CA SER A 61 14.14 8.22 -5.30
C SER A 61 15.22 9.13 -5.85
N VAL A 62 16.48 8.71 -5.73
CA VAL A 62 17.61 9.43 -6.30
C VAL A 62 17.46 9.53 -7.81
N ALA A 63 17.56 10.76 -8.35
CA ALA A 63 17.36 11.02 -9.77
C ALA A 63 18.31 12.08 -10.36
N SER A 64 18.89 12.95 -9.53
CA SER A 64 19.79 14.02 -9.99
C SER A 64 21.25 13.68 -9.71
N ASN A 65 22.16 14.28 -10.50
CA ASN A 65 23.60 14.16 -10.28
C ASN A 65 24.09 14.92 -9.03
N GLU A 66 23.24 15.76 -8.45
CA GLU A 66 23.55 16.50 -7.21
C GLU A 66 23.27 15.67 -5.97
N ASP A 67 22.46 14.62 -6.10
CA ASP A 67 22.06 13.70 -5.04
C ASP A 67 22.86 12.39 -5.12
N SER A 68 22.85 11.61 -4.03
CA SER A 68 23.50 10.30 -4.01
C SER A 68 22.71 9.29 -3.17
N PHE A 69 22.97 8.01 -3.42
CA PHE A 69 22.39 6.93 -2.61
C PHE A 69 22.83 7.04 -1.16
N GLU A 70 24.10 7.38 -0.91
CA GLU A 70 24.66 7.54 0.43
C GLU A 70 23.96 8.66 1.19
N SER A 71 23.69 9.80 0.50
CA SER A 71 22.93 10.90 1.09
C SER A 71 21.51 10.48 1.46
N HIS A 72 20.83 9.76 0.57
CA HIS A 72 19.47 9.28 0.82
C HIS A 72 19.43 8.22 1.95
N VAL A 73 20.40 7.31 1.99
CA VAL A 73 20.56 6.35 3.08
C VAL A 73 20.73 7.06 4.41
N GLN A 74 21.64 8.06 4.47
CA GLN A 74 21.88 8.81 5.70
C GLN A 74 20.65 9.59 6.16
N ASP A 75 19.95 10.29 5.25
CA ASP A 75 18.71 10.99 5.58
C ASP A 75 17.65 10.03 6.16
N THR A 76 17.56 8.82 5.61
CA THR A 76 16.60 7.80 6.09
C THR A 76 16.98 7.26 7.46
N LEU A 77 18.26 7.00 7.72
CA LEU A 77 18.76 6.55 9.02
C LEU A 77 18.55 7.63 10.09
N ASP A 78 18.84 8.88 9.76
CA ASP A 78 18.67 10.03 10.66
C ASP A 78 17.17 10.20 11.01
N ALA A 79 16.28 10.16 10.02
CA ALA A 79 14.84 10.27 10.22
C ALA A 79 14.27 9.13 11.07
N GLY A 80 14.81 7.94 10.95
CA GLY A 80 14.45 6.77 11.77
C GLY A 80 15.16 6.71 13.11
N ALA A 81 15.86 7.78 13.55
CA ALA A 81 16.63 7.83 14.79
C ALA A 81 17.58 6.62 14.97
N ASN A 82 18.13 6.13 13.86
CA ASN A 82 19.02 4.95 13.78
C ASN A 82 18.37 3.65 14.33
N GLN A 83 17.05 3.56 14.36
CA GLN A 83 16.33 2.33 14.67
C GLN A 83 16.13 1.43 13.44
N ASN A 84 16.39 1.95 12.26
CA ASN A 84 16.30 1.23 10.98
C ASN A 84 17.38 0.13 10.90
N ASP A 85 17.08 -0.91 10.13
CA ASP A 85 18.10 -1.85 9.65
C ASP A 85 18.85 -1.20 8.46
N PRO A 86 20.15 -0.86 8.61
CA PRO A 86 20.91 -0.17 7.55
C PRO A 86 21.00 -0.98 6.25
N TYR A 87 21.05 -2.31 6.35
CA TYR A 87 21.09 -3.18 5.17
C TYR A 87 19.78 -3.08 4.36
N ILE A 88 18.66 -3.10 5.05
CA ILE A 88 17.34 -2.97 4.39
C ILE A 88 17.18 -1.58 3.80
N VAL A 89 17.58 -0.52 4.51
CA VAL A 89 17.56 0.86 4.01
C VAL A 89 18.35 0.98 2.70
N GLN A 90 19.60 0.50 2.67
CA GLN A 90 20.42 0.50 1.46
C GLN A 90 19.75 -0.26 0.32
N LYS A 91 19.25 -1.47 0.59
CA LYS A 91 18.60 -2.30 -0.42
C LYS A 91 17.39 -1.61 -1.07
N VAL A 92 16.52 -1.01 -0.25
CA VAL A 92 15.31 -0.32 -0.73
C VAL A 92 15.68 0.92 -1.54
N ILE A 93 16.60 1.76 -1.04
CA ILE A 93 17.00 3.01 -1.70
C ILE A 93 17.68 2.74 -3.05
N HIS A 94 18.56 1.73 -3.13
CA HIS A 94 19.22 1.38 -4.40
C HIS A 94 18.24 0.77 -5.42
N ALA A 95 17.16 0.14 -4.97
CA ALA A 95 16.13 -0.41 -5.86
C ALA A 95 15.14 0.67 -6.35
N ALA A 96 15.02 1.79 -5.67
CA ALA A 96 13.99 2.81 -5.93
C ALA A 96 14.03 3.39 -7.36
N PRO A 97 15.20 3.72 -7.99
CA PRO A 97 15.21 4.25 -9.35
C PRO A 97 14.62 3.28 -10.39
N MET A 98 14.90 1.98 -10.24
CA MET A 98 14.33 0.97 -11.14
C MET A 98 12.81 0.86 -10.96
N ALA A 99 12.33 0.85 -9.71
CA ALA A 99 10.90 0.84 -9.43
C ALA A 99 10.18 2.10 -9.95
N MET A 100 10.82 3.28 -9.89
CA MET A 100 10.30 4.51 -10.48
C MET A 100 10.24 4.42 -12.00
N GLN A 101 11.27 3.85 -12.65
CA GLN A 101 11.27 3.65 -14.09
C GLN A 101 10.13 2.72 -14.52
N ASP A 102 9.92 1.61 -13.81
CA ASP A 102 8.80 0.70 -14.06
C ASP A 102 7.44 1.44 -14.00
N LEU A 103 7.23 2.28 -12.98
CA LEU A 103 6.00 3.06 -12.84
C LEU A 103 5.80 4.04 -13.99
N ILE A 104 6.89 4.70 -14.44
CA ILE A 104 6.87 5.61 -15.59
C ILE A 104 6.55 4.85 -16.87
N ASP A 105 7.18 3.71 -17.09
CA ASP A 105 6.97 2.85 -18.27
C ASP A 105 5.54 2.26 -18.28
N TRP A 106 4.94 2.03 -17.13
CA TRP A 106 3.54 1.64 -17.01
C TRP A 106 2.57 2.81 -17.21
N GLY A 107 3.07 4.05 -17.30
CA GLY A 107 2.29 5.24 -17.61
C GLY A 107 1.86 6.06 -16.39
N MET A 108 2.63 6.00 -15.29
CA MET A 108 2.38 6.87 -14.14
C MET A 108 2.57 8.34 -14.54
N GLU A 109 1.56 9.16 -14.27
CA GLU A 109 1.65 10.60 -14.47
C GLU A 109 2.37 11.25 -13.29
N LEU A 110 3.39 12.05 -13.62
CA LEU A 110 4.19 12.85 -12.69
C LEU A 110 4.30 14.28 -13.21
N ASP A 111 4.51 15.22 -12.32
CA ASP A 111 4.66 16.62 -12.70
C ASP A 111 6.01 16.86 -13.40
N LYS A 112 6.01 17.83 -14.33
CA LYS A 112 7.15 18.16 -15.16
C LYS A 112 7.39 19.66 -15.19
N ASN A 113 8.65 20.03 -15.27
CA ASN A 113 9.10 21.38 -15.55
C ASN A 113 8.75 21.82 -16.99
N GLN A 114 8.91 23.10 -17.27
CA GLN A 114 8.67 23.66 -18.62
C GLN A 114 9.56 23.07 -19.71
N ASP A 115 10.74 22.58 -19.35
CA ASP A 115 11.69 21.92 -20.25
C ASP A 115 11.41 20.42 -20.48
N GLY A 116 10.36 19.88 -19.82
CA GLY A 116 9.96 18.49 -19.92
C GLY A 116 10.65 17.54 -18.95
N SER A 117 11.64 17.99 -18.17
CA SER A 117 12.23 17.23 -17.08
C SER A 117 11.20 17.02 -15.96
N PHE A 118 11.38 15.98 -15.13
CA PHE A 118 10.51 15.78 -13.98
C PHE A 118 10.74 16.85 -12.92
N ASP A 119 9.65 17.36 -12.38
CA ASP A 119 9.67 18.29 -11.25
C ASP A 119 9.92 17.50 -9.95
N LEU A 120 11.08 17.68 -9.36
CA LEU A 120 11.46 17.02 -8.11
C LEU A 120 11.47 18.04 -7.00
N VAL A 121 10.73 17.73 -5.94
CA VAL A 121 10.64 18.61 -4.77
C VAL A 121 11.40 18.04 -3.57
N LYS A 122 11.61 18.90 -2.59
CA LYS A 122 12.22 18.55 -1.32
C LYS A 122 11.13 18.52 -0.24
N GLU A 123 11.08 17.45 0.52
CA GLU A 123 10.26 17.33 1.73
C GLU A 123 11.11 17.31 2.99
N GLY A 124 10.47 17.39 4.16
CA GLY A 124 11.14 17.35 5.45
C GLY A 124 12.02 16.09 5.62
N GLY A 125 13.19 16.25 6.23
CA GLY A 125 14.16 15.17 6.42
C GLY A 125 15.06 14.87 5.23
N HIS A 126 14.79 15.41 4.06
CA HIS A 126 15.65 15.23 2.87
C HIS A 126 16.62 16.40 2.67
N ARG A 127 17.89 16.10 2.33
CA ARG A 127 18.91 17.11 1.99
C ARG A 127 18.75 17.63 0.56
N PHE A 128 18.28 16.78 -0.37
CA PHE A 128 18.14 17.07 -1.79
C PHE A 128 16.70 16.92 -2.28
N SER A 129 16.40 17.56 -3.43
CA SER A 129 15.12 17.36 -4.14
C SER A 129 15.13 16.00 -4.83
N ARG A 130 14.40 15.04 -4.27
CA ARG A 130 14.31 13.66 -4.78
C ARG A 130 12.90 13.09 -4.72
N ILE A 131 11.93 13.93 -4.42
CA ILE A 131 10.54 13.51 -4.28
C ILE A 131 9.84 13.68 -5.62
N TRP A 132 9.48 12.57 -6.20
CA TRP A 132 8.67 12.48 -7.42
C TRP A 132 7.21 12.64 -7.03
N HIS A 133 6.48 13.54 -7.67
CA HIS A 133 5.11 13.85 -7.25
C HIS A 133 4.16 14.12 -8.42
N LYS A 134 2.87 14.10 -8.12
CA LYS A 134 1.80 14.57 -8.97
C LYS A 134 0.89 15.48 -8.15
N ALA A 135 1.20 16.78 -8.09
CA ALA A 135 0.58 17.74 -7.19
C ALA A 135 0.48 17.15 -5.76
N ASP A 136 -0.73 17.11 -5.19
CA ASP A 136 -1.06 16.48 -3.90
C ASP A 136 -1.80 15.15 -4.06
N ALA A 137 -1.66 14.49 -5.22
CA ALA A 137 -2.40 13.30 -5.61
C ALA A 137 -1.49 12.18 -6.17
N THR A 138 -0.25 12.10 -5.69
CA THR A 138 0.73 11.12 -6.16
C THR A 138 0.23 9.68 -5.95
N GLY A 139 -0.37 9.40 -4.81
CA GLY A 139 -0.95 8.10 -4.53
C GLY A 139 -2.09 7.72 -5.48
N GLN A 140 -2.92 8.68 -5.87
CA GLN A 140 -3.99 8.44 -6.84
C GLN A 140 -3.42 8.11 -8.22
N SER A 141 -2.38 8.82 -8.68
CA SER A 141 -1.69 8.51 -9.93
C SER A 141 -1.07 7.12 -9.89
N LEU A 142 -0.39 6.77 -8.78
CA LEU A 142 0.19 5.45 -8.54
C LEU A 142 -0.88 4.34 -8.57
N GLN A 143 -1.94 4.48 -7.79
CA GLN A 143 -3.00 3.46 -7.72
C GLN A 143 -3.66 3.25 -9.08
N ARG A 144 -3.93 4.34 -9.81
CA ARG A 144 -4.52 4.30 -11.15
C ARG A 144 -3.66 3.50 -12.13
N VAL A 145 -2.35 3.76 -12.20
CA VAL A 145 -1.46 3.05 -13.12
C VAL A 145 -1.37 1.57 -12.78
N LEU A 146 -1.29 1.20 -11.50
CA LEU A 146 -1.29 -0.21 -11.08
C LEU A 146 -2.59 -0.91 -11.46
N MET A 147 -3.75 -0.27 -11.23
CA MET A 147 -5.06 -0.82 -11.63
C MET A 147 -5.24 -0.95 -13.14
N GLN A 148 -4.62 -0.08 -13.93
CA GLN A 148 -4.60 -0.20 -15.39
C GLN A 148 -3.67 -1.34 -15.84
N LYS A 149 -2.51 -1.46 -15.21
CA LYS A 149 -1.50 -2.46 -15.55
C LYS A 149 -1.98 -3.87 -15.27
N ILE A 150 -2.63 -4.15 -14.13
CA ILE A 150 -3.14 -5.51 -13.81
C ILE A 150 -4.13 -6.01 -14.86
N LYS A 151 -4.91 -5.13 -15.50
CA LYS A 151 -5.88 -5.51 -16.54
C LYS A 151 -5.23 -6.07 -17.81
N GLN A 152 -3.93 -5.86 -18.00
CA GLN A 152 -3.17 -6.40 -19.12
C GLN A 152 -2.78 -7.86 -18.92
N PHE A 153 -2.98 -8.43 -17.72
CA PHE A 153 -2.61 -9.79 -17.38
C PHE A 153 -3.83 -10.68 -17.09
N PRO A 154 -4.24 -11.52 -18.04
CA PRO A 154 -5.33 -12.49 -17.80
C PRO A 154 -5.06 -13.46 -16.66
N ALA A 155 -3.80 -13.60 -16.25
CA ALA A 155 -3.38 -14.43 -15.14
C ALA A 155 -3.80 -13.86 -13.77
N ILE A 156 -4.20 -12.58 -13.70
CA ILE A 156 -4.58 -11.91 -12.46
C ILE A 156 -6.11 -11.78 -12.39
N THR A 157 -6.70 -12.41 -11.38
CA THR A 157 -8.11 -12.22 -11.01
C THR A 157 -8.18 -11.31 -9.78
N CYS A 158 -9.05 -10.32 -9.79
CA CYS A 158 -9.30 -9.47 -8.63
C CYS A 158 -10.74 -9.68 -8.14
N ILE A 159 -10.91 -9.84 -6.82
CA ILE A 159 -12.22 -9.92 -6.18
C ILE A 159 -12.28 -8.83 -5.11
N GLU A 160 -13.26 -7.94 -5.28
CA GLU A 160 -13.56 -6.83 -4.37
C GLU A 160 -14.54 -7.24 -3.29
N ASN A 161 -14.74 -6.38 -2.27
CA ASN A 161 -15.71 -6.55 -1.18
C ASN A 161 -15.58 -7.88 -0.43
N THR A 162 -14.38 -8.45 -0.43
CA THR A 162 -14.10 -9.77 0.13
C THR A 162 -13.07 -9.67 1.25
N THR A 163 -13.50 -10.02 2.47
CA THR A 163 -12.63 -10.01 3.65
C THR A 163 -12.13 -11.41 3.95
N VAL A 164 -10.81 -11.58 4.04
CA VAL A 164 -10.21 -12.82 4.54
C VAL A 164 -10.33 -12.84 6.06
N ILE A 165 -10.93 -13.90 6.61
CA ILE A 165 -11.20 -14.06 8.05
C ILE A 165 -10.38 -15.18 8.69
N GLN A 166 -9.92 -16.12 7.89
CA GLN A 166 -9.11 -17.22 8.37
C GLN A 166 -8.07 -17.63 7.32
N VAL A 167 -6.91 -18.02 7.81
CA VAL A 167 -5.87 -18.67 7.00
C VAL A 167 -5.29 -19.86 7.74
N VAL A 168 -5.11 -20.96 7.03
CA VAL A 168 -4.52 -22.19 7.58
C VAL A 168 -3.43 -22.68 6.64
N GLN A 169 -2.23 -22.89 7.18
CA GLN A 169 -1.15 -23.53 6.45
C GLN A 169 -1.29 -25.05 6.51
N THR A 170 -1.18 -25.70 5.36
CA THR A 170 -1.21 -27.16 5.26
C THR A 170 0.16 -27.77 5.55
N ALA A 171 0.20 -29.09 5.79
CA ALA A 171 1.45 -29.83 5.92
C ALA A 171 2.33 -29.74 4.66
N ALA A 172 1.73 -29.55 3.47
CA ALA A 172 2.42 -29.34 2.19
C ALA A 172 2.88 -27.88 1.98
N LYS A 173 2.80 -27.03 3.01
CA LYS A 173 3.17 -25.59 2.99
C LYS A 173 2.35 -24.77 1.97
N SER A 174 1.17 -25.23 1.57
CA SER A 174 0.16 -24.43 0.89
C SER A 174 -0.83 -23.83 1.88
N PHE A 175 -1.77 -23.00 1.42
CA PHE A 175 -2.66 -22.26 2.30
C PHE A 175 -4.12 -22.44 1.87
N TYR A 176 -4.99 -22.62 2.86
CA TYR A 176 -6.43 -22.44 2.72
C TYR A 176 -6.85 -21.12 3.36
N LEU A 177 -7.69 -20.37 2.65
CA LEU A 177 -8.26 -19.13 3.13
C LEU A 177 -9.77 -19.27 3.19
N GLU A 178 -10.37 -18.76 4.27
CA GLU A 178 -11.80 -18.53 4.36
C GLU A 178 -12.10 -17.04 4.30
N THR A 179 -13.12 -16.68 3.53
CA THR A 179 -13.46 -15.29 3.25
C THR A 179 -14.94 -15.03 3.44
N ILE A 180 -15.27 -13.78 3.75
CA ILE A 180 -16.63 -13.26 3.75
C ILE A 180 -16.80 -12.34 2.55
N ASP A 181 -17.79 -12.65 1.70
CA ASP A 181 -18.32 -11.73 0.71
C ASP A 181 -19.23 -10.72 1.43
N ARG A 182 -18.78 -9.47 1.52
CA ARG A 182 -19.46 -8.45 2.32
C ARG A 182 -20.79 -8.02 1.73
N GLU A 183 -20.92 -8.00 0.41
CA GLU A 183 -22.19 -7.66 -0.25
C GLU A 183 -23.22 -8.76 -0.03
N ALA A 184 -22.83 -10.00 -0.25
CA ALA A 184 -23.70 -11.16 0.02
C ALA A 184 -24.12 -11.25 1.50
N SER A 185 -23.22 -10.86 2.44
CA SER A 185 -23.54 -10.91 3.88
C SER A 185 -24.62 -9.91 4.32
N TYR A 186 -24.78 -8.78 3.64
CA TYR A 186 -25.85 -7.81 3.92
C TYR A 186 -27.23 -8.30 3.44
N HIS A 187 -27.27 -9.19 2.47
CA HIS A 187 -28.51 -9.75 1.88
C HIS A 187 -28.76 -11.19 2.32
N PHE A 188 -28.06 -11.65 3.36
CA PHE A 188 -28.18 -13.02 3.84
C PHE A 188 -29.62 -13.32 4.35
N ASP A 189 -30.26 -14.26 3.68
CA ASP A 189 -31.51 -14.91 4.14
C ASP A 189 -31.14 -16.30 4.63
N ALA A 190 -31.37 -16.56 5.93
CA ALA A 190 -31.08 -17.85 6.56
C ALA A 190 -31.86 -19.03 5.93
N ASN A 191 -32.92 -18.76 5.17
CA ASN A 191 -33.72 -19.76 4.46
C ASN A 191 -33.18 -20.05 3.04
N GLN A 192 -32.23 -19.26 2.54
CA GLN A 192 -31.56 -19.50 1.28
C GLN A 192 -30.16 -20.03 1.55
N ASN A 193 -29.80 -21.12 0.91
CA ASN A 193 -28.49 -21.81 1.04
C ASN A 193 -27.31 -21.02 0.41
N ASP A 194 -27.44 -19.72 0.22
CA ASP A 194 -26.38 -18.86 -0.32
C ASP A 194 -25.37 -18.54 0.78
N SER A 195 -24.30 -19.32 0.80
CA SER A 195 -23.19 -19.08 1.72
C SER A 195 -22.41 -17.84 1.28
N PHE A 196 -22.42 -16.78 2.13
CA PHE A 196 -21.51 -15.63 1.99
C PHE A 196 -20.06 -16.00 2.34
N LEU A 197 -19.82 -17.20 2.87
CA LEU A 197 -18.51 -17.77 3.12
C LEU A 197 -17.99 -18.45 1.86
N LYS A 198 -16.77 -18.09 1.45
CA LYS A 198 -16.07 -18.72 0.35
C LYS A 198 -14.71 -19.21 0.80
N GLN A 199 -14.24 -20.28 0.20
CA GLN A 199 -12.94 -20.85 0.48
C GLN A 199 -12.06 -20.82 -0.77
N TYR A 200 -10.77 -20.55 -0.55
CA TYR A 200 -9.75 -20.54 -1.59
C TYR A 200 -8.51 -21.32 -1.13
N HIS A 201 -7.79 -21.85 -2.09
CA HIS A 201 -6.51 -22.55 -1.87
C HIS A 201 -5.41 -21.86 -2.66
N CYS A 202 -4.19 -21.79 -2.12
CA CYS A 202 -3.02 -21.33 -2.88
C CYS A 202 -1.72 -22.00 -2.43
N LYS A 203 -0.74 -21.99 -3.35
CA LYS A 203 0.62 -22.44 -3.04
C LYS A 203 1.39 -21.37 -2.27
N GLN A 204 1.19 -20.10 -2.59
CA GLN A 204 1.85 -18.95 -1.96
C GLN A 204 0.81 -17.94 -1.49
N LEU A 205 1.02 -17.40 -0.29
CA LEU A 205 0.18 -16.36 0.28
C LEU A 205 1.01 -15.10 0.51
N VAL A 206 0.49 -13.96 0.05
CA VAL A 206 1.08 -12.63 0.29
C VAL A 206 0.09 -11.81 1.10
N LEU A 207 0.50 -11.36 2.27
CA LEU A 207 -0.27 -10.42 3.09
C LEU A 207 0.21 -8.98 2.80
N ALA A 208 -0.61 -8.23 2.06
CA ALA A 208 -0.36 -6.84 1.67
C ALA A 208 -1.48 -5.92 2.19
N THR A 209 -1.97 -6.19 3.37
CA THR A 209 -3.21 -5.65 3.96
C THR A 209 -3.09 -4.23 4.50
N GLY A 210 -1.90 -3.63 4.43
CA GLY A 210 -1.63 -2.31 5.01
C GLY A 210 -1.53 -2.35 6.55
N GLY A 211 -1.76 -1.19 7.17
CA GLY A 211 -1.57 -0.99 8.61
C GLY A 211 -2.86 -1.14 9.43
N LEU A 212 -2.81 -0.54 10.64
CA LEU A 212 -3.87 -0.64 11.66
C LEU A 212 -4.34 0.73 12.18
N GLY A 213 -4.17 1.81 11.42
CA GLY A 213 -4.47 3.17 11.88
C GLY A 213 -5.91 3.38 12.34
N MET A 214 -6.86 2.54 11.89
CA MET A 214 -8.28 2.60 12.31
C MET A 214 -8.56 2.10 13.75
N VAL A 215 -7.55 1.63 14.47
CA VAL A 215 -7.68 1.36 15.92
C VAL A 215 -7.68 2.64 16.76
N TYR A 216 -7.29 3.77 16.18
CA TYR A 216 -7.30 5.08 16.83
C TYR A 216 -8.62 5.81 16.56
N GLU A 217 -9.11 6.55 17.55
CA GLU A 217 -10.35 7.33 17.45
C GLU A 217 -10.30 8.36 16.33
N LYS A 218 -9.13 8.98 16.12
CA LYS A 218 -8.85 9.92 15.03
C LYS A 218 -7.70 9.40 14.20
N THR A 219 -7.90 9.31 12.91
CA THR A 219 -6.89 8.77 12.00
C THR A 219 -6.97 9.41 10.62
N THR A 220 -5.83 9.50 9.94
CA THR A 220 -5.75 9.89 8.51
C THR A 220 -5.84 8.69 7.58
N ASN A 221 -6.04 7.48 8.12
CA ASN A 221 -6.12 6.25 7.33
C ASN A 221 -7.52 6.01 6.77
N GLN A 222 -7.58 5.26 5.69
CA GLN A 222 -8.80 4.70 5.16
C GLN A 222 -9.43 3.70 6.13
N SER A 223 -10.76 3.60 6.09
CA SER A 223 -11.54 2.69 6.95
C SER A 223 -11.20 1.20 6.83
N VAL A 224 -10.37 0.83 5.86
CA VAL A 224 -9.89 -0.56 5.66
C VAL A 224 -8.66 -0.89 6.50
N ALA A 225 -7.98 0.10 7.09
CA ALA A 225 -6.73 -0.07 7.84
C ALA A 225 -6.97 -0.58 9.27
N THR A 226 -7.51 -1.77 9.41
CA THR A 226 -7.98 -2.37 10.69
C THR A 226 -7.03 -3.43 11.25
N GLY A 227 -5.83 -3.60 10.66
CA GLY A 227 -4.82 -4.53 11.17
C GLY A 227 -5.08 -6.00 10.82
N ASP A 228 -5.91 -6.29 9.83
CA ASP A 228 -6.28 -7.67 9.47
C ASP A 228 -5.07 -8.56 9.18
N GLY A 229 -4.01 -8.00 8.56
CA GLY A 229 -2.79 -8.75 8.28
C GLY A 229 -2.05 -9.21 9.51
N LEU A 230 -2.09 -8.45 10.61
CA LEU A 230 -1.51 -8.87 11.88
C LEU A 230 -2.29 -10.08 12.46
N PHE A 231 -3.61 -10.01 12.39
CA PHE A 231 -4.47 -11.11 12.83
C PHE A 231 -4.20 -12.40 12.01
N LEU A 232 -4.19 -12.29 10.67
CA LEU A 232 -3.93 -13.42 9.77
C LEU A 232 -2.51 -13.98 9.94
N ALA A 233 -1.51 -13.13 10.10
CA ALA A 233 -0.13 -13.55 10.37
C ALA A 233 -0.02 -14.27 11.71
N GLY A 234 -0.76 -13.82 12.74
CA GLY A 234 -0.84 -14.49 14.04
C GLY A 234 -1.40 -15.91 13.96
N GLN A 235 -2.40 -16.15 13.10
CA GLN A 235 -2.92 -17.50 12.84
C GLN A 235 -1.87 -18.43 12.24
N LEU A 236 -0.86 -17.88 11.57
CA LEU A 236 0.28 -18.61 10.99
C LEU A 236 1.49 -18.67 11.91
N ASN A 237 1.36 -18.28 13.18
CA ASN A 237 2.44 -18.22 14.17
C ASN A 237 3.61 -17.32 13.75
N ALA A 238 3.35 -16.24 13.01
CA ALA A 238 4.37 -15.26 12.68
C ALA A 238 4.86 -14.51 13.92
N SER A 239 6.16 -14.19 13.97
CA SER A 239 6.70 -13.31 14.97
C SER A 239 6.42 -11.85 14.65
N PHE A 240 6.13 -11.05 15.67
CA PHE A 240 5.89 -9.61 15.54
C PHE A 240 7.01 -8.81 16.18
N LYS A 241 7.35 -7.70 15.58
CA LYS A 241 8.35 -6.74 16.07
C LYS A 241 7.82 -5.32 15.92
N ASP A 242 8.17 -4.46 16.86
CA ASP A 242 7.97 -3.00 16.81
C ASP A 242 6.51 -2.56 16.60
N LEU A 243 5.53 -3.32 17.13
CA LEU A 243 4.10 -3.02 16.99
C LEU A 243 3.68 -1.69 17.66
N SER A 244 4.51 -1.14 18.54
CA SER A 244 4.31 0.17 19.16
C SER A 244 4.70 1.34 18.25
N TYR A 245 5.37 1.09 17.13
CA TYR A 245 5.83 2.14 16.22
C TYR A 245 4.70 2.55 15.29
N ILE A 246 3.95 3.57 15.71
CA ILE A 246 2.89 4.21 14.93
C ILE A 246 3.33 5.64 14.63
N GLN A 247 3.32 6.01 13.35
CA GLN A 247 3.59 7.38 12.94
C GLN A 247 2.32 8.21 13.04
N PHE A 248 2.39 9.32 13.78
CA PHE A 248 1.34 10.32 13.84
C PHE A 248 1.69 11.47 12.89
N HIS A 249 0.81 11.76 11.94
CA HIS A 249 0.98 12.91 11.07
C HIS A 249 0.73 14.21 11.88
N PRO A 250 1.60 15.22 11.80
CA PRO A 250 1.54 16.39 12.69
C PRO A 250 0.39 17.35 12.37
N THR A 251 -0.18 17.30 11.16
CA THR A 251 -1.23 18.24 10.75
C THR A 251 -2.41 17.52 10.11
N GLY A 252 -3.55 17.56 10.79
CA GLY A 252 -4.83 17.09 10.29
C GLY A 252 -5.93 18.09 10.63
N LEU A 253 -6.93 18.22 9.78
CA LEU A 253 -8.10 19.05 10.04
C LEU A 253 -8.98 18.37 11.10
N PHE A 254 -9.14 19.02 12.26
CA PHE A 254 -9.99 18.47 13.31
C PHE A 254 -11.47 18.62 12.95
N GLU A 255 -12.16 17.48 12.87
CA GLU A 255 -13.60 17.39 12.74
C GLU A 255 -14.17 16.53 13.87
N ALA A 256 -15.02 17.12 14.73
CA ALA A 256 -15.51 16.46 15.94
C ALA A 256 -16.22 15.13 15.67
N ASN A 257 -17.01 15.07 14.60
CA ASN A 257 -17.89 13.95 14.30
C ASN A 257 -17.32 12.99 13.23
N SER A 258 -16.06 13.16 12.80
CA SER A 258 -15.41 12.28 11.85
C SER A 258 -14.30 11.48 12.51
N ALA A 259 -14.28 10.16 12.31
CA ALA A 259 -13.18 9.30 12.72
C ALA A 259 -11.98 9.48 11.75
N THR A 260 -12.26 9.70 10.47
CA THR A 260 -11.21 9.96 9.47
C THR A 260 -10.92 11.44 9.39
N THR A 261 -9.68 11.79 9.65
CA THR A 261 -9.18 13.17 9.66
C THR A 261 -8.61 13.52 8.29
N PHE A 262 -9.05 14.65 7.72
CA PHE A 262 -8.47 15.15 6.47
C PHE A 262 -7.01 15.57 6.70
N LEU A 263 -6.11 15.00 5.91
CA LEU A 263 -4.68 15.26 5.98
C LEU A 263 -4.37 16.62 5.34
N ILE A 264 -3.76 17.52 6.10
CA ILE A 264 -3.19 18.76 5.57
C ILE A 264 -1.78 18.43 5.07
N THR A 265 -1.57 18.54 3.76
CA THR A 265 -0.34 18.09 3.10
C THR A 265 0.93 18.68 3.71
N GLU A 266 1.95 17.88 3.81
CA GLU A 266 3.27 18.28 4.30
C GLU A 266 3.97 19.27 3.36
N ALA A 267 3.60 19.31 2.09
CA ALA A 267 4.10 20.27 1.10
C ALA A 267 3.91 21.72 1.53
N LEU A 268 2.83 22.04 2.28
CA LEU A 268 2.62 23.40 2.83
C LEU A 268 3.75 23.78 3.79
N ARG A 269 4.19 22.88 4.68
CA ARG A 269 5.31 23.15 5.59
C ARG A 269 6.63 23.20 4.82
N GLY A 270 6.81 22.35 3.84
CA GLY A 270 7.96 22.40 2.93
C GLY A 270 8.07 23.75 2.20
N ALA A 271 6.94 24.37 1.87
CA ALA A 271 6.86 25.71 1.30
C ALA A 271 6.97 26.86 2.34
N GLY A 272 7.23 26.53 3.60
CA GLY A 272 7.44 27.53 4.68
C GLY A 272 6.16 27.92 5.46
N ALA A 273 5.07 27.19 5.32
CA ALA A 273 3.88 27.44 6.13
C ALA A 273 4.13 27.06 7.60
N VAL A 274 3.61 27.89 8.52
CA VAL A 274 3.70 27.69 9.96
C VAL A 274 2.31 27.62 10.58
N LEU A 275 2.18 26.85 11.65
CA LEU A 275 0.94 26.78 12.41
C LEU A 275 0.89 27.91 13.45
N ARG A 276 -0.23 28.65 13.46
CA ARG A 276 -0.46 29.76 14.37
C ARG A 276 -1.70 29.54 15.22
N ASN A 277 -1.63 29.95 16.50
CA ASN A 277 -2.79 29.98 17.36
C ASN A 277 -3.68 31.22 17.05
N GLU A 278 -4.81 31.33 17.73
CA GLU A 278 -5.76 32.43 17.58
C GLU A 278 -5.12 33.84 17.85
N LYS A 279 -4.01 33.91 18.57
CA LYS A 279 -3.26 35.14 18.83
C LYS A 279 -2.19 35.42 17.78
N GLY A 280 -2.10 34.61 16.71
CA GLY A 280 -1.08 34.77 15.68
C GLY A 280 0.31 34.33 16.11
N ILE A 281 0.45 33.58 17.17
CA ILE A 281 1.73 33.08 17.68
C ILE A 281 1.99 31.74 17.08
N ASP A 282 3.20 31.54 16.52
CA ASP A 282 3.69 30.26 16.02
C ASP A 282 3.86 29.30 17.21
N PHE A 283 3.36 28.07 17.09
CA PHE A 283 3.43 27.09 18.19
C PHE A 283 3.97 25.71 17.76
N MET A 284 4.33 25.55 16.48
CA MET A 284 5.02 24.40 15.89
C MET A 284 5.97 24.87 14.79
#